data_2fc01ab155ffc83ca3d1c3aad0f5b1e1
#
_entry.id   2fc01ab155ffc83ca3d1c3aad0f5b1e1
#
_cell.length_a   1.000
_cell.length_b   1.000
_cell.length_c   1.000
_cell.angle_alpha   90.00
_cell.angle_beta   90.00
_cell.angle_gamma   90.00
#
_symmetry.space_group_name_H-M   'P 1'
#
loop_
_entity.id
_entity.type
_entity.pdbx_description
1 polymer ?
#
loop_
_entity_poly.entity_id
_entity_poly.type
_entity_poly.pdbx_seq_one_letter_code
_entity_poly.pdbx_strand_id
1 'polypeptide(L)'
;VRETQQLGNALLSLSQGLATASSPEEVLRQGTQAISLALAQPVSALDQDYQHRAGSAQHNPGQTDKAAIDWCLAQKQSAGAHTATLNAAEAQYHHLTDELILGIRLSNPLASSAEHQLQALLTDIRAALARIDLNERLADSQLQAETDRMRAALLSSVENSAGAAFTA
;
A
#
# COMPACT_ATOMS: atom_id res chain seq x y z
N VAL A 1 6.49 21.50 -21.71
CA VAL A 1 7.30 22.13 -20.65
C VAL A 1 6.53 22.18 -19.34
N ARG A 2 5.28 22.65 -19.34
CA ARG A 2 4.45 22.67 -18.12
C ARG A 2 4.13 21.25 -17.62
N GLU A 3 3.82 20.34 -18.50
CA GLU A 3 3.52 18.95 -18.14
C GLU A 3 4.71 18.26 -17.49
N THR A 4 5.91 18.46 -18.04
CA THR A 4 7.14 17.90 -17.50
C THR A 4 7.48 18.47 -16.11
N GLN A 5 7.21 19.76 -15.89
CA GLN A 5 7.42 20.40 -14.60
C GLN A 5 6.41 19.92 -13.55
N GLN A 6 5.14 19.79 -13.92
CA GLN A 6 4.10 19.27 -13.04
C GLN A 6 4.40 17.84 -12.59
N LEU A 7 4.92 17.03 -13.51
CA LEU A 7 5.31 15.65 -13.21
C LEU A 7 6.53 15.57 -12.32
N GLY A 8 7.55 16.39 -12.59
CA GLY A 8 8.72 16.50 -11.74
C GLY A 8 8.36 16.96 -10.33
N ASN A 9 7.47 17.96 -10.22
CA ASN A 9 6.99 18.45 -8.93
C ASN A 9 6.13 17.40 -8.21
N ALA A 10 5.28 16.67 -8.92
CA ALA A 10 4.47 15.61 -8.34
C ALA A 10 5.33 14.47 -7.79
N LEU A 11 6.36 14.06 -8.53
CA LEU A 11 7.32 13.04 -8.10
C LEU A 11 8.10 13.48 -6.87
N LEU A 12 8.58 14.71 -6.86
CA LEU A 12 9.35 15.26 -5.73
C LEU A 12 8.48 15.38 -4.48
N SER A 13 7.26 15.91 -4.64
CA SER A 13 6.30 16.06 -3.55
C SER A 13 5.90 14.70 -2.98
N LEU A 14 5.65 13.72 -3.83
CA LEU A 14 5.33 12.36 -3.40
C LEU A 14 6.50 11.73 -2.65
N SER A 15 7.71 11.83 -3.20
CA SER A 15 8.91 11.28 -2.56
C SER A 15 9.12 11.84 -1.16
N GLN A 16 8.96 13.15 -1.00
CA GLN A 16 9.08 13.81 0.31
C GLN A 16 7.99 13.40 1.28
N GLY A 17 6.75 13.35 0.82
CA GLY A 17 5.61 12.94 1.63
C GLY A 17 5.69 11.48 2.06
N LEU A 18 6.08 10.59 1.16
CA LEU A 18 6.21 9.16 1.45
C LEU A 18 7.36 8.87 2.42
N ALA A 19 8.43 9.65 2.38
CA ALA A 19 9.55 9.49 3.30
C ALA A 19 9.15 9.75 4.76
N THR A 20 8.15 10.60 4.98
CA THR A 20 7.64 10.97 6.31
C THR A 20 6.34 10.27 6.69
N ALA A 21 5.70 9.56 5.78
CA ALA A 21 4.46 8.85 6.04
C ALA A 21 4.67 7.73 7.05
N SER A 22 3.78 7.65 8.04
CA SER A 22 3.86 6.67 9.12
C SER A 22 2.75 5.62 9.10
N SER A 23 1.76 5.77 8.21
CA SER A 23 0.63 4.84 8.10
C SER A 23 0.32 4.52 6.64
N PRO A 24 -0.22 3.31 6.36
CA PRO A 24 -0.66 2.97 5.01
C PRO A 24 -1.71 3.93 4.47
N GLU A 25 -2.62 4.41 5.30
CA GLU A 25 -3.67 5.35 4.92
C GLU A 25 -3.08 6.66 4.38
N GLU A 26 -2.05 7.17 5.03
CA GLU A 26 -1.35 8.38 4.61
C GLU A 26 -0.65 8.17 3.26
N VAL A 27 0.01 7.03 3.08
CA VAL A 27 0.66 6.67 1.81
C VAL A 27 -0.37 6.58 0.68
N LEU A 28 -1.50 5.92 0.92
CA LEU A 28 -2.56 5.78 -0.07
C LEU A 28 -3.16 7.14 -0.44
N ARG A 29 -3.41 7.99 0.55
CA ARG A 29 -3.95 9.33 0.32
C ARG A 29 -3.01 10.16 -0.55
N GLN A 30 -1.74 10.21 -0.20
CA GLN A 30 -0.73 10.96 -0.96
C GLN A 30 -0.49 10.36 -2.34
N GLY A 31 -0.41 9.03 -2.42
CA GLY A 31 -0.16 8.32 -3.67
C GLY A 31 -1.30 8.49 -4.67
N THR A 32 -2.54 8.31 -4.24
CA THR A 32 -3.71 8.48 -5.11
C THR A 32 -3.84 9.91 -5.60
N GLN A 33 -3.57 10.88 -4.72
CA GLN A 33 -3.59 12.30 -5.09
C GLN A 33 -2.52 12.62 -6.14
N ALA A 34 -1.30 12.14 -5.94
CA ALA A 34 -0.20 12.38 -6.86
C ALA A 34 -0.46 11.77 -8.24
N ILE A 35 -0.96 10.54 -8.30
CA ILE A 35 -1.30 9.87 -9.57
C ILE A 35 -2.46 10.57 -10.26
N SER A 36 -3.49 10.94 -9.51
CA SER A 36 -4.64 11.66 -10.05
C SER A 36 -4.23 12.98 -10.69
N LEU A 37 -3.35 13.73 -10.03
CA LEU A 37 -2.83 14.98 -10.57
C LEU A 37 -1.94 14.75 -11.79
N ALA A 38 -1.07 13.75 -11.74
CA ALA A 38 -0.13 13.47 -12.83
C ALA A 38 -0.84 12.99 -14.09
N LEU A 39 -1.85 12.14 -13.97
CA LEU A 39 -2.57 11.54 -15.10
C LEU A 39 -3.86 12.28 -15.45
N ALA A 40 -4.32 13.20 -14.61
CA ALA A 40 -5.61 13.89 -14.74
C ALA A 40 -6.78 12.90 -14.89
N GLN A 41 -6.74 11.81 -14.12
CA GLN A 41 -7.75 10.75 -14.14
C GLN A 41 -8.21 10.43 -12.71
N PRO A 42 -9.46 9.98 -12.52
CA PRO A 42 -9.93 9.52 -11.22
C PRO A 42 -9.16 8.27 -10.77
N VAL A 43 -8.60 8.33 -9.57
CA VAL A 43 -7.78 7.27 -9.00
C VAL A 43 -8.33 6.91 -7.62
N SER A 44 -8.43 5.64 -7.34
CA SER A 44 -8.91 5.11 -6.06
C SER A 44 -8.03 3.96 -5.59
N ALA A 45 -7.81 3.86 -4.29
CA ALA A 45 -7.23 2.69 -3.67
C ALA A 45 -8.35 1.87 -3.02
N LEU A 46 -8.37 0.59 -3.27
CA LEU A 46 -9.35 -0.36 -2.73
C LEU A 46 -8.64 -1.48 -2.00
N ASP A 47 -9.34 -2.07 -1.03
CA ASP A 47 -8.84 -3.26 -0.34
C ASP A 47 -9.40 -4.56 -0.95
N GLN A 48 -9.03 -5.69 -0.35
CA GLN A 48 -9.47 -7.02 -0.79
C GLN A 48 -10.98 -7.23 -0.69
N ASP A 49 -11.66 -6.41 0.11
CA ASP A 49 -13.13 -6.43 0.27
C ASP A 49 -13.80 -5.38 -0.62
N TYR A 50 -13.07 -4.84 -1.59
CA TYR A 50 -13.52 -3.82 -2.55
C TYR A 50 -13.93 -2.50 -1.90
N GLN A 51 -13.48 -2.26 -0.67
CA GLN A 51 -13.79 -1.03 0.04
C GLN A 51 -12.85 0.10 -0.35
N HIS A 52 -13.40 1.28 -0.53
CA HIS A 52 -12.63 2.48 -0.84
C HIS A 52 -11.77 2.88 0.36
N ARG A 53 -10.47 2.96 0.16
CA ARG A 53 -9.51 3.31 1.20
C ARG A 53 -8.95 4.72 1.03
N ALA A 54 -8.79 5.18 -0.20
CA ALA A 54 -8.32 6.53 -0.51
C ALA A 54 -8.64 6.87 -1.97
N GLY A 55 -8.54 8.14 -2.30
CA GLY A 55 -8.74 8.62 -3.66
C GLY A 55 -9.83 9.66 -3.76
N SER A 56 -9.85 10.34 -4.91
CA SER A 56 -10.73 11.47 -5.15
C SER A 56 -12.17 11.07 -5.48
N ALA A 57 -12.41 9.83 -5.88
CA ALA A 57 -13.73 9.35 -6.27
C ALA A 57 -14.02 8.02 -5.57
N GLN A 58 -15.21 7.92 -5.00
CA GLN A 58 -15.69 6.64 -4.51
C GLN A 58 -15.93 5.72 -5.69
N HIS A 59 -15.27 4.56 -5.70
CA HIS A 59 -15.37 3.60 -6.77
C HIS A 59 -16.02 2.32 -6.25
N ASN A 60 -17.20 2.00 -6.82
CA ASN A 60 -17.89 0.75 -6.53
C ASN A 60 -17.70 -0.20 -7.71
N PRO A 61 -16.80 -1.19 -7.61
CA PRO A 61 -16.55 -2.09 -8.72
C PRO A 61 -17.74 -3.02 -8.99
N GLY A 62 -18.09 -3.19 -10.27
CA GLY A 62 -19.06 -4.18 -10.72
C GLY A 62 -18.44 -5.58 -10.74
N GLN A 63 -19.19 -6.56 -11.22
CA GLN A 63 -18.75 -7.96 -11.28
C GLN A 63 -17.45 -8.15 -12.06
N THR A 64 -17.35 -7.52 -13.22
CA THR A 64 -16.16 -7.62 -14.08
C THR A 64 -14.95 -6.97 -13.40
N ASP A 65 -15.16 -5.85 -12.77
CA ASP A 65 -14.11 -5.14 -12.04
C ASP A 65 -13.65 -5.93 -10.82
N LYS A 66 -14.56 -6.57 -10.08
CA LYS A 66 -14.20 -7.44 -8.95
C LYS A 66 -13.33 -8.61 -9.39
N ALA A 67 -13.65 -9.21 -10.54
CA ALA A 67 -12.83 -10.28 -11.11
C ALA A 67 -11.42 -9.78 -11.44
N ALA A 68 -11.31 -8.58 -12.00
CA ALA A 68 -10.01 -7.97 -12.29
C ALA A 68 -9.21 -7.68 -11.01
N ILE A 69 -9.87 -7.17 -9.97
CA ILE A 69 -9.25 -6.92 -8.66
C ILE A 69 -8.73 -8.23 -8.06
N ASP A 70 -9.55 -9.26 -8.03
CA ASP A 70 -9.18 -10.56 -7.45
C ASP A 70 -7.99 -11.17 -8.20
N TRP A 71 -7.99 -11.10 -9.52
CA TRP A 71 -6.88 -11.58 -10.34
C TRP A 71 -5.61 -10.77 -10.08
N CYS A 72 -5.73 -9.44 -9.99
CA CYS A 72 -4.61 -8.54 -9.72
C CYS A 72 -3.96 -8.85 -8.36
N LEU A 73 -4.76 -9.07 -7.33
CA LEU A 73 -4.26 -9.42 -5.99
C LEU A 73 -3.60 -10.80 -5.99
N ALA A 74 -4.19 -11.78 -6.67
CA ALA A 74 -3.68 -13.14 -6.70
C ALA A 74 -2.38 -13.26 -7.50
N GLN A 75 -2.31 -12.63 -8.66
CA GLN A 75 -1.18 -12.73 -9.59
C GLN A 75 -0.13 -11.64 -9.42
N LYS A 76 -0.42 -10.61 -8.65
CA LYS A 76 0.46 -9.45 -8.42
C LYS A 76 0.84 -8.74 -9.73
N GLN A 77 -0.11 -8.69 -10.66
CA GLN A 77 0.05 -8.07 -11.98
C GLN A 77 -1.15 -7.18 -12.27
N SER A 78 -0.95 -6.21 -13.17
CA SER A 78 -2.01 -5.31 -13.58
C SER A 78 -3.08 -6.05 -14.40
N ALA A 79 -4.32 -5.66 -14.22
CA ALA A 79 -5.48 -6.19 -14.93
C ALA A 79 -6.53 -5.10 -15.13
N GLY A 80 -7.51 -5.38 -15.97
CA GLY A 80 -8.63 -4.50 -16.22
C GLY A 80 -8.49 -3.71 -17.51
N ALA A 81 -9.11 -2.53 -17.56
CA ALA A 81 -9.21 -1.70 -18.76
C ALA A 81 -7.84 -1.45 -19.41
N HIS A 82 -7.78 -1.60 -20.71
CA HIS A 82 -6.57 -1.34 -21.53
C HIS A 82 -5.38 -2.23 -21.17
N THR A 83 -5.62 -3.38 -20.53
CA THR A 83 -4.59 -4.40 -20.28
C THR A 83 -4.90 -5.66 -21.11
N ALA A 84 -3.96 -6.59 -21.13
CA ALA A 84 -4.16 -7.88 -21.81
C ALA A 84 -5.10 -8.82 -21.03
N THR A 85 -5.40 -8.52 -19.76
CA THR A 85 -6.13 -9.39 -18.86
C THR A 85 -7.39 -8.71 -18.34
N LEU A 86 -8.55 -9.35 -18.55
CA LEU A 86 -9.85 -8.90 -18.05
C LEU A 86 -10.17 -7.46 -18.46
N ASN A 87 -9.92 -7.14 -19.71
CA ASN A 87 -10.01 -5.79 -20.27
C ASN A 87 -11.44 -5.24 -20.40
N ALA A 88 -12.46 -6.04 -20.09
CA ALA A 88 -13.84 -5.58 -20.06
C ALA A 88 -14.18 -4.76 -18.80
N ALA A 89 -13.30 -4.70 -17.82
CA ALA A 89 -13.47 -3.88 -16.63
C ALA A 89 -13.46 -2.38 -16.98
N GLU A 90 -14.13 -1.56 -16.18
CA GLU A 90 -14.20 -0.11 -16.39
C GLU A 90 -12.91 0.61 -15.99
N ALA A 91 -12.21 0.07 -15.00
CA ALA A 91 -10.97 0.65 -14.49
C ALA A 91 -9.78 -0.28 -14.73
N GLN A 92 -8.60 0.31 -14.75
CA GLN A 92 -7.35 -0.42 -14.78
C GLN A 92 -6.84 -0.57 -13.34
N TYR A 93 -6.49 -1.79 -12.95
CA TYR A 93 -6.08 -2.11 -11.58
C TYR A 93 -4.61 -2.47 -11.52
N HIS A 94 -3.94 -1.96 -10.48
CA HIS A 94 -2.52 -2.18 -10.22
C HIS A 94 -2.34 -2.69 -8.80
N HIS A 95 -1.49 -3.69 -8.64
CA HIS A 95 -1.18 -4.28 -7.35
C HIS A 95 -0.32 -3.33 -6.50
N LEU A 96 -0.70 -3.12 -5.26
CA LEU A 96 0.10 -2.36 -4.28
C LEU A 96 0.66 -3.28 -3.20
N THR A 97 -0.20 -4.01 -2.50
CA THR A 97 0.17 -5.04 -1.52
C THR A 97 -0.75 -6.24 -1.71
N ASP A 98 -0.58 -7.27 -0.89
CA ASP A 98 -1.46 -8.45 -0.94
C ASP A 98 -2.92 -8.11 -0.56
N GLU A 99 -3.16 -6.96 0.04
CA GLU A 99 -4.48 -6.53 0.49
C GLU A 99 -4.98 -5.26 -0.20
N LEU A 100 -4.14 -4.58 -0.97
CA LEU A 100 -4.43 -3.27 -1.54
C LEU A 100 -4.16 -3.24 -3.04
N ILE A 101 -5.08 -2.63 -3.77
CA ILE A 101 -4.93 -2.34 -5.19
C ILE A 101 -5.22 -0.87 -5.47
N LEU A 102 -4.74 -0.41 -6.61
CA LEU A 102 -5.02 0.93 -7.11
C LEU A 102 -5.81 0.81 -8.39
N GLY A 103 -6.95 1.49 -8.47
CA GLY A 103 -7.81 1.54 -9.65
C GLY A 103 -7.77 2.90 -10.30
N ILE A 104 -7.59 2.92 -11.62
CA ILE A 104 -7.58 4.14 -12.43
C ILE A 104 -8.66 4.02 -13.47
N ARG A 105 -9.58 4.99 -13.53
CA ARG A 105 -10.58 5.03 -14.58
C ARG A 105 -9.98 5.69 -15.83
N LEU A 106 -9.86 4.89 -16.88
CA LEU A 106 -9.26 5.32 -18.14
C LEU A 106 -10.27 5.19 -19.28
N SER A 107 -10.60 6.29 -19.91
CA SER A 107 -11.42 6.28 -21.13
C SER A 107 -10.61 5.83 -22.35
N ASN A 108 -9.31 6.12 -22.35
CA ASN A 108 -8.38 5.78 -23.43
C ASN A 108 -7.10 5.18 -22.82
N PRO A 109 -6.36 4.35 -23.59
CA PRO A 109 -5.07 3.85 -23.12
C PRO A 109 -4.12 4.99 -22.80
N LEU A 110 -3.27 4.79 -21.81
CA LEU A 110 -2.25 5.76 -21.45
C LEU A 110 -1.16 5.82 -22.52
N ALA A 111 -0.66 7.03 -22.80
CA ALA A 111 0.55 7.20 -23.61
C ALA A 111 1.75 6.57 -22.90
N SER A 112 2.77 6.18 -23.68
CA SER A 112 3.96 5.53 -23.13
C SER A 112 4.64 6.33 -22.01
N SER A 113 4.71 7.66 -22.17
CA SER A 113 5.30 8.54 -21.16
C SER A 113 4.50 8.55 -19.87
N ALA A 114 3.17 8.61 -19.97
CA ALA A 114 2.27 8.55 -18.81
C ALA A 114 2.33 7.19 -18.11
N GLU A 115 2.43 6.12 -18.88
CA GLU A 115 2.58 4.77 -18.32
C GLU A 115 3.89 4.61 -17.55
N HIS A 116 4.99 5.13 -18.08
CA HIS A 116 6.28 5.12 -17.36
C HIS A 116 6.21 5.90 -16.06
N GLN A 117 5.54 7.04 -16.05
CA GLN A 117 5.36 7.84 -14.84
C GLN A 117 4.48 7.15 -13.82
N LEU A 118 3.40 6.51 -14.27
CA LEU A 118 2.55 5.71 -13.41
C LEU A 118 3.35 4.59 -12.74
N GLN A 119 4.19 3.88 -13.49
CA GLN A 119 5.02 2.82 -12.93
C GLN A 119 6.02 3.35 -11.91
N ALA A 120 6.61 4.51 -12.15
CA ALA A 120 7.51 5.15 -11.20
C ALA A 120 6.80 5.52 -9.89
N LEU A 121 5.62 6.12 -9.99
CA LEU A 121 4.81 6.48 -8.83
C LEU A 121 4.35 5.23 -8.06
N LEU A 122 3.93 4.19 -8.76
CA LEU A 122 3.54 2.92 -8.14
C LEU A 122 4.70 2.27 -7.40
N THR A 123 5.90 2.32 -7.98
CA THR A 123 7.11 1.78 -7.35
C THR A 123 7.39 2.50 -6.02
N ASP A 124 7.28 3.82 -6.00
CA ASP A 124 7.49 4.61 -4.79
C ASP A 124 6.42 4.32 -3.72
N ILE A 125 5.17 4.18 -4.13
CA ILE A 125 4.06 3.84 -3.22
C ILE A 125 4.26 2.45 -2.62
N ARG A 126 4.60 1.47 -3.46
CA ARG A 126 4.87 0.09 -2.99
C ARG A 126 6.04 0.06 -2.02
N ALA A 127 7.10 0.79 -2.30
CA ALA A 127 8.27 0.87 -1.43
C ALA A 127 7.91 1.48 -0.07
N ALA A 128 7.11 2.55 -0.04
CA ALA A 128 6.66 3.18 1.19
C ALA A 128 5.77 2.24 2.02
N LEU A 129 4.84 1.55 1.38
CA LEU A 129 3.98 0.57 2.05
C LEU A 129 4.78 -0.59 2.62
N ALA A 130 5.76 -1.10 1.88
CA ALA A 130 6.64 -2.17 2.33
C ALA A 130 7.50 -1.72 3.54
N ARG A 131 7.99 -0.50 3.51
CA ARG A 131 8.77 0.08 4.62
C ARG A 131 7.94 0.17 5.91
N ILE A 132 6.70 0.65 5.79
CA ILE A 132 5.79 0.77 6.94
C ILE A 132 5.46 -0.61 7.51
N ASP A 133 5.13 -1.57 6.65
CA ASP A 133 4.84 -2.95 7.06
C ASP A 133 6.04 -3.57 7.78
N LEU A 134 7.24 -3.40 7.23
CA LEU A 134 8.46 -3.91 7.83
C LEU A 134 8.73 -3.27 9.20
N ASN A 135 8.53 -1.95 9.33
CA ASN A 135 8.70 -1.24 10.59
C ASN A 135 7.70 -1.72 11.65
N GLU A 136 6.46 -1.97 11.28
CA GLU A 136 5.44 -2.50 12.18
C GLU A 136 5.81 -3.91 12.66
N ARG A 137 6.25 -4.78 11.76
CA ARG A 137 6.70 -6.14 12.10
C ARG A 137 7.91 -6.12 13.02
N LEU A 138 8.84 -5.20 12.77
CA LEU A 138 10.04 -5.04 13.60
C LEU A 138 9.66 -4.58 15.00
N ALA A 139 8.76 -3.60 15.13
CA ALA A 139 8.27 -3.12 16.42
C ALA A 139 7.56 -4.23 17.20
N ASP A 140 6.71 -5.01 16.54
CA ASP A 140 6.01 -6.15 17.14
C ASP A 140 7.00 -7.22 17.64
N SER A 141 8.02 -7.51 16.84
CA SER A 141 9.08 -8.47 17.19
C SER A 141 9.87 -8.00 18.39
N GLN A 142 10.22 -6.72 18.45
CA GLN A 142 10.92 -6.13 19.60
C GLN A 142 10.07 -6.17 20.86
N LEU A 143 8.79 -5.84 20.75
CA LEU A 143 7.85 -5.90 21.88
C LEU A 143 7.70 -7.33 22.38
N GLN A 144 7.59 -8.31 21.49
CA GLN A 144 7.51 -9.72 21.86
C GLN A 144 8.76 -10.21 22.58
N ALA A 145 9.94 -9.84 22.07
CA ALA A 145 11.22 -10.18 22.69
C ALA A 145 11.37 -9.57 24.10
N GLU A 146 10.91 -8.33 24.27
CA GLU A 146 10.93 -7.63 25.55
C GLU A 146 9.96 -8.29 26.54
N THR A 147 8.74 -8.64 26.09
CA THR A 147 7.76 -9.36 26.89
C THR A 147 8.29 -10.71 27.32
N ASP A 148 8.93 -11.46 26.44
CA ASP A 148 9.53 -12.76 26.74
C ASP A 148 10.65 -12.62 27.78
N ARG A 149 11.48 -11.59 27.67
CA ARG A 149 12.52 -11.28 28.65
C ARG A 149 11.93 -10.97 30.02
N MET A 150 10.87 -10.17 30.08
CA MET A 150 10.19 -9.85 31.33
C MET A 150 9.60 -11.10 31.99
N ARG A 151 8.96 -11.96 31.19
CA ARG A 151 8.42 -13.25 31.70
C ARG A 151 9.52 -14.12 32.26
N ALA A 152 10.63 -14.24 31.55
CA ALA A 152 11.79 -15.02 32.03
C ALA A 152 12.36 -14.46 33.35
N ALA A 153 12.47 -13.13 33.43
CA ALA A 153 12.94 -12.45 34.64
C ALA A 153 11.99 -12.68 35.83
N LEU A 154 10.67 -12.62 35.60
CA LEU A 154 9.67 -12.87 36.62
C LEU A 154 9.69 -14.33 37.11
N LEU A 155 9.81 -15.29 36.20
CA LEU A 155 9.92 -16.71 36.54
C LEU A 155 11.18 -16.99 37.34
N SER A 156 12.31 -16.42 36.94
CA SER A 156 13.57 -16.55 37.69
C SER A 156 13.46 -15.98 39.09
N SER A 157 12.81 -14.81 39.24
CA SER A 157 12.58 -14.20 40.54
C SER A 157 11.68 -15.06 41.44
N VAL A 158 10.63 -15.64 40.88
CA VAL A 158 9.73 -16.57 41.63
C VAL A 158 10.48 -17.83 42.06
N GLU A 159 11.27 -18.43 41.19
CA GLU A 159 12.09 -19.60 41.50
C GLU A 159 13.10 -19.31 42.60
N ASN A 160 13.78 -18.15 42.53
CA ASN A 160 14.73 -17.74 43.59
C ASN A 160 14.04 -17.50 44.92
N SER A 161 12.86 -16.88 44.91
CA SER A 161 12.08 -16.67 46.15
C SER A 161 11.62 -18.00 46.76
N ALA A 162 11.15 -18.93 45.93
CA ALA A 162 10.76 -20.27 46.39
C ALA A 162 11.95 -21.05 46.90
N GLY A 163 13.10 -20.99 46.22
CA GLY A 163 14.34 -21.62 46.65
C GLY A 163 14.84 -21.07 48.01
N ALA A 164 14.80 -19.76 48.19
CA ALA A 164 15.17 -19.10 49.42
C ALA A 164 14.25 -19.50 50.59
N ALA A 165 12.95 -19.67 50.33
CA ALA A 165 11.98 -20.11 51.34
C ALA A 165 12.23 -21.55 51.79
N PHE A 166 12.74 -22.42 50.92
CA PHE A 166 13.05 -23.81 51.25
C PHE A 166 14.42 -24.00 51.89
N THR A 167 15.33 -23.06 51.76
CA THR A 167 16.68 -23.13 52.33
C THR A 167 16.80 -22.46 53.72
N ALA A 168 15.77 -21.77 54.13
CA ALA A 168 15.69 -21.19 55.45
C ALA A 168 15.14 -22.21 56.45
#